data_6fed73b3e99e927ed923931b8a5daaf2
#
_entry.id   6fed73b3e99e927ed923931b8a5daaf2
#
_cell.length_a   1.000
_cell.length_b   1.000
_cell.length_c   1.000
_cell.angle_alpha   90.00
_cell.angle_beta   90.00
_cell.angle_gamma   90.00
#
_symmetry.space_group_name_H-M   'P 1'
#
loop_
_entity.id
_entity.type
_entity.pdbx_description
1 polymer ?
#
loop_
_entity_poly.entity_id
_entity_poly.type
_entity_poly.pdbx_seq_one_letter_code
_entity_poly.pdbx_strand_id
1 'polypeptide(L)'
;MQVALITGATGFLGREVVRSLLARDAEATLVALVRAPDEAALARRRRRLVARLREADAARVIAVRGDVTEPRLGLSPKAYLALASRVERLVHVAAATRFDLPVDEARRRNVAGTAHVIDLCRTIKRRGGLGRLDHVSTAFVAGDRTDLVQEDELDAGQGFRNTYERSKFEAERLCVAMRCELPVVIHRPSIIVGHSITGETTSYKGLYGPLQVLVPFYRRWQPLTRFVPLPACRRCPLDVVPVDWVGDAVATLYHRSDADGRSYHLAAGPTGAPTVEEVAALTCEYFGARSRRLVDPRGPLGCLGRAAAPLLRLAWPALARRVANYLPYMISNPSFDTRNTRAAGLAPPPFATYFPHVLRHADTAGFGRRTPSRTPAMRRASVEGTLVVST
;
A
#
# COMPACT_ATOMS: atom_id res chain seq x y z
N MET A 1 26.29 -14.42 2.51
CA MET A 1 25.57 -13.20 2.97
C MET A 1 24.62 -12.80 1.85
N GLN A 2 23.31 -12.94 2.04
CA GLN A 2 22.32 -12.70 0.99
C GLN A 2 22.10 -11.19 0.80
N VAL A 3 22.31 -10.70 -0.43
CA VAL A 3 22.08 -9.29 -0.76
C VAL A 3 20.77 -9.14 -1.53
N ALA A 4 19.82 -8.39 -0.98
CA ALA A 4 18.56 -8.08 -1.65
C ALA A 4 18.51 -6.60 -2.08
N LEU A 5 18.07 -6.35 -3.32
CA LEU A 5 17.76 -5.01 -3.79
C LEU A 5 16.27 -4.70 -3.55
N ILE A 6 15.99 -3.54 -2.94
CA ILE A 6 14.63 -3.07 -2.73
C ILE A 6 14.44 -1.74 -3.43
N THR A 7 13.48 -1.67 -4.34
CA THR A 7 13.02 -0.41 -4.91
C THR A 7 11.81 0.10 -4.12
N GLY A 8 11.66 1.42 -4.02
CA GLY A 8 10.53 1.99 -3.25
C GLY A 8 10.66 1.87 -1.72
N ALA A 9 11.81 1.50 -1.19
CA ALA A 9 12.09 1.32 0.24
C ALA A 9 11.70 2.53 1.12
N THR A 10 11.77 3.75 0.60
CA THR A 10 11.40 4.97 1.35
C THR A 10 9.89 5.27 1.34
N GLY A 11 9.10 4.49 0.61
CA GLY A 11 7.65 4.59 0.53
C GLY A 11 6.94 4.05 1.77
N PHE A 12 5.61 4.19 1.80
CA PHE A 12 4.76 3.74 2.91
C PHE A 12 4.92 2.23 3.17
N LEU A 13 4.61 1.38 2.18
CA LEU A 13 4.79 -0.07 2.29
C LEU A 13 6.27 -0.47 2.31
N GLY A 14 7.12 0.18 1.50
CA GLY A 14 8.53 -0.21 1.39
C GLY A 14 9.30 -0.18 2.71
N ARG A 15 8.96 0.74 3.61
CA ARG A 15 9.56 0.80 4.97
C ARG A 15 9.21 -0.42 5.81
N GLU A 16 7.97 -0.86 5.76
CA GLU A 16 7.52 -2.04 6.47
C GLU A 16 8.15 -3.31 5.90
N VAL A 17 8.26 -3.42 4.57
CA VAL A 17 8.97 -4.52 3.91
C VAL A 17 10.44 -4.57 4.35
N VAL A 18 11.14 -3.42 4.38
CA VAL A 18 12.53 -3.34 4.89
C VAL A 18 12.61 -3.82 6.34
N ARG A 19 11.73 -3.32 7.22
CA ARG A 19 11.66 -3.71 8.64
C ARG A 19 11.45 -5.22 8.78
N SER A 20 10.48 -5.77 8.06
CA SER A 20 10.09 -7.18 8.18
C SER A 20 11.14 -8.13 7.62
N LEU A 21 11.82 -7.78 6.52
CA LEU A 21 12.93 -8.57 5.98
C LEU A 21 14.11 -8.63 6.95
N LEU A 22 14.52 -7.47 7.49
CA LEU A 22 15.63 -7.40 8.46
C LEU A 22 15.34 -8.14 9.77
N ALA A 23 14.07 -8.14 10.20
CA ALA A 23 13.66 -8.84 11.41
C ALA A 23 13.66 -10.37 11.25
N ARG A 24 13.49 -10.88 10.01
CA ARG A 24 13.41 -12.33 9.72
C ARG A 24 14.74 -12.96 9.36
N ASP A 25 15.67 -12.17 8.85
CA ASP A 25 16.99 -12.64 8.42
C ASP A 25 18.08 -11.72 8.99
N ALA A 26 18.81 -12.24 9.97
CA ALA A 26 19.89 -11.50 10.64
C ALA A 26 21.13 -11.29 9.75
N GLU A 27 21.30 -12.11 8.72
CA GLU A 27 22.44 -12.06 7.80
C GLU A 27 22.17 -11.26 6.54
N ALA A 28 20.89 -10.88 6.28
CA ALA A 28 20.52 -10.16 5.07
C ALA A 28 21.11 -8.74 5.03
N THR A 29 21.68 -8.38 3.90
CA THR A 29 22.02 -6.98 3.56
C THR A 29 21.03 -6.45 2.54
N LEU A 30 20.43 -5.31 2.85
CA LEU A 30 19.43 -4.67 1.97
C LEU A 30 20.03 -3.47 1.26
N VAL A 31 20.03 -3.51 -0.07
CA VAL A 31 20.36 -2.37 -0.91
C VAL A 31 19.07 -1.65 -1.28
N ALA A 32 18.87 -0.44 -0.77
CA ALA A 32 17.71 0.39 -1.08
C ALA A 32 18.04 1.31 -2.27
N LEU A 33 17.38 1.10 -3.42
CA LEU A 33 17.45 2.05 -4.54
C LEU A 33 16.59 3.27 -4.22
N VAL A 34 17.20 4.43 -4.09
CA VAL A 34 16.57 5.65 -3.61
C VAL A 34 16.73 6.78 -4.61
N ARG A 35 15.63 7.31 -5.11
CA ARG A 35 15.65 8.50 -5.95
C ARG A 35 16.08 9.71 -5.11
N ALA A 36 17.14 10.38 -5.48
CA ALA A 36 17.65 11.57 -4.81
C ALA A 36 18.35 12.49 -5.81
N PRO A 37 18.22 13.83 -5.69
CA PRO A 37 18.92 14.75 -6.59
C PRO A 37 20.44 14.75 -6.34
N ASP A 38 20.84 14.56 -5.09
CA ASP A 38 22.25 14.62 -4.65
C ASP A 38 22.52 13.66 -3.48
N GLU A 39 23.77 13.49 -3.10
CA GLU A 39 24.21 12.61 -2.01
C GLU A 39 23.71 13.08 -0.64
N ALA A 40 23.58 14.38 -0.40
CA ALA A 40 23.02 14.88 0.85
C ALA A 40 21.54 14.52 1.02
N ALA A 41 20.77 14.60 -0.07
CA ALA A 41 19.38 14.14 -0.10
C ALA A 41 19.29 12.61 0.07
N LEU A 42 20.19 11.84 -0.54
CA LEU A 42 20.30 10.39 -0.34
C LEU A 42 20.52 10.07 1.14
N ALA A 43 21.52 10.69 1.75
CA ALA A 43 21.83 10.49 3.17
C ALA A 43 20.64 10.86 4.08
N ARG A 44 19.95 11.99 3.80
CA ARG A 44 18.73 12.35 4.53
C ARG A 44 17.62 11.31 4.39
N ARG A 45 17.41 10.76 3.16
CA ARG A 45 16.39 9.74 2.90
C ARG A 45 16.74 8.42 3.58
N ARG A 46 18.01 8.01 3.54
CA ARG A 46 18.50 6.84 4.28
C ARG A 46 18.27 7.00 5.79
N ARG A 47 18.67 8.12 6.39
CA ARG A 47 18.42 8.37 7.82
C ARG A 47 16.94 8.24 8.18
N ARG A 48 16.02 8.75 7.35
CA ARG A 48 14.57 8.61 7.58
C ARG A 48 14.08 7.17 7.41
N LEU A 49 14.68 6.41 6.50
CA LEU A 49 14.34 5.00 6.29
C LEU A 49 14.69 4.17 7.51
N VAL A 50 15.90 4.35 8.04
CA VAL A 50 16.41 3.54 9.15
C VAL A 50 16.09 4.07 10.55
N ALA A 51 15.47 5.25 10.66
CA ALA A 51 15.25 5.96 11.94
C ALA A 51 14.45 5.18 13.01
N ARG A 52 13.74 4.14 12.61
CA ARG A 52 12.92 3.29 13.50
C ARG A 52 13.44 1.85 13.58
N LEU A 53 14.55 1.56 12.94
CA LEU A 53 15.21 0.27 13.02
C LEU A 53 16.16 0.24 14.23
N ARG A 54 16.46 -0.96 14.74
CA ARG A 54 17.55 -1.13 15.68
C ARG A 54 18.88 -0.76 15.00
N GLU A 55 19.87 -0.33 15.74
CA GLU A 55 21.15 0.10 15.18
C GLU A 55 21.82 -0.98 14.32
N ALA A 56 21.82 -2.22 14.78
CA ALA A 56 22.33 -3.36 14.05
C ALA A 56 21.60 -3.58 12.71
N ASP A 57 20.28 -3.39 12.67
CA ASP A 57 19.48 -3.50 11.45
C ASP A 57 19.74 -2.31 10.52
N ALA A 58 19.87 -1.11 11.07
CA ALA A 58 20.17 0.10 10.30
C ALA A 58 21.54 0.03 9.59
N ALA A 59 22.52 -0.63 10.18
CA ALA A 59 23.83 -0.86 9.60
C ALA A 59 23.77 -1.74 8.34
N ARG A 60 22.81 -2.65 8.26
CA ARG A 60 22.60 -3.57 7.12
C ARG A 60 21.82 -2.95 5.95
N VAL A 61 21.38 -1.69 6.05
CA VAL A 61 20.72 -0.98 4.96
C VAL A 61 21.68 -0.05 4.23
N ILE A 62 21.98 -0.39 2.99
CA ILE A 62 22.81 0.42 2.10
C ILE A 62 21.89 1.20 1.15
N ALA A 63 22.01 2.52 1.09
CA ALA A 63 21.25 3.32 0.14
C ALA A 63 22.10 3.61 -1.11
N VAL A 64 21.52 3.35 -2.28
CA VAL A 64 22.14 3.64 -3.58
C VAL A 64 21.25 4.63 -4.31
N ARG A 65 21.85 5.69 -4.85
CA ARG A 65 21.12 6.67 -5.64
C ARG A 65 20.76 6.09 -7.00
N GLY A 66 19.48 6.12 -7.36
CA GLY A 66 18.98 5.68 -8.66
C GLY A 66 17.49 5.98 -8.83
N ASP A 67 17.00 5.78 -10.04
CA ASP A 67 15.59 5.99 -10.41
C ASP A 67 15.12 4.87 -11.34
N VAL A 68 14.09 4.13 -10.95
CA VAL A 68 13.51 3.05 -11.77
C VAL A 68 12.97 3.56 -13.12
N THR A 69 12.63 4.84 -13.23
CA THR A 69 12.12 5.41 -14.49
C THR A 69 13.18 5.63 -15.55
N GLU A 70 14.45 5.49 -15.17
CA GLU A 70 15.58 5.72 -16.06
C GLU A 70 16.24 4.39 -16.50
N PRO A 71 16.77 4.31 -17.72
CA PRO A 71 17.56 3.16 -18.17
C PRO A 71 18.67 2.83 -17.18
N ARG A 72 18.96 1.54 -16.98
CA ARG A 72 19.90 1.05 -15.97
C ARG A 72 19.64 1.57 -14.55
N LEU A 73 18.36 1.90 -14.24
CA LEU A 73 17.93 2.48 -12.96
C LEU A 73 18.63 3.82 -12.64
N GLY A 74 19.03 4.58 -13.65
CA GLY A 74 19.77 5.83 -13.50
C GLY A 74 21.21 5.65 -13.01
N LEU A 75 21.76 4.43 -13.03
CA LEU A 75 23.12 4.11 -12.63
C LEU A 75 24.10 4.22 -13.83
N SER A 76 25.37 4.56 -13.53
CA SER A 76 26.42 4.40 -14.52
C SER A 76 26.60 2.93 -14.91
N PRO A 77 27.12 2.60 -16.11
CA PRO A 77 27.35 1.22 -16.52
C PRO A 77 28.16 0.41 -15.50
N LYS A 78 29.22 1.01 -14.94
CA LYS A 78 30.06 0.38 -13.91
C LYS A 78 29.27 0.09 -12.63
N ALA A 79 28.52 1.06 -12.12
CA ALA A 79 27.71 0.89 -10.91
C ALA A 79 26.57 -0.13 -11.10
N TYR A 80 25.94 -0.14 -12.28
CA TYR A 80 24.89 -1.09 -12.63
C TYR A 80 25.42 -2.53 -12.64
N LEU A 81 26.57 -2.76 -13.27
CA LEU A 81 27.21 -4.08 -13.31
C LEU A 81 27.71 -4.51 -11.93
N ALA A 82 28.26 -3.59 -11.13
CA ALA A 82 28.67 -3.88 -9.76
C ALA A 82 27.47 -4.23 -8.86
N LEU A 83 26.31 -3.59 -9.07
CA LEU A 83 25.07 -3.95 -8.39
C LEU A 83 24.61 -5.35 -8.84
N ALA A 84 24.58 -5.61 -10.14
CA ALA A 84 24.16 -6.89 -10.71
C ALA A 84 25.01 -8.08 -10.28
N SER A 85 26.28 -7.87 -9.92
CA SER A 85 27.18 -8.95 -9.44
C SER A 85 27.03 -9.26 -7.95
N ARG A 86 26.27 -8.46 -7.18
CA ARG A 86 26.12 -8.61 -5.73
C ARG A 86 24.71 -9.00 -5.32
N VAL A 87 23.70 -8.57 -6.08
CA VAL A 87 22.29 -8.79 -5.76
C VAL A 87 21.87 -10.20 -6.16
N GLU A 88 21.25 -10.90 -5.21
CA GLU A 88 20.71 -12.26 -5.41
C GLU A 88 19.19 -12.25 -5.55
N ARG A 89 18.50 -11.37 -4.84
CA ARG A 89 17.03 -11.24 -4.87
C ARG A 89 16.62 -9.80 -5.01
N LEU A 90 15.44 -9.57 -5.57
CA LEU A 90 14.93 -8.24 -5.84
C LEU A 90 13.47 -8.10 -5.40
N VAL A 91 13.17 -7.06 -4.59
CA VAL A 91 11.81 -6.71 -4.18
C VAL A 91 11.44 -5.37 -4.81
N HIS A 92 10.49 -5.39 -5.77
CA HIS A 92 10.07 -4.22 -6.51
C HIS A 92 8.78 -3.65 -5.92
N VAL A 93 8.92 -2.65 -5.03
CA VAL A 93 7.80 -1.94 -4.37
C VAL A 93 7.55 -0.56 -4.98
N ALA A 94 8.50 -0.02 -5.74
CA ALA A 94 8.39 1.31 -6.33
C ALA A 94 7.21 1.39 -7.32
N ALA A 95 6.26 2.28 -7.05
CA ALA A 95 5.15 2.59 -7.94
C ALA A 95 4.62 4.00 -7.72
N ALA A 96 4.06 4.59 -8.77
CA ALA A 96 3.22 5.78 -8.66
C ALA A 96 1.78 5.33 -8.36
N THR A 97 1.23 5.78 -7.22
CA THR A 97 -0.09 5.36 -6.72
C THR A 97 -1.15 6.46 -6.84
N ARG A 98 -0.97 7.44 -7.72
CA ARG A 98 -1.94 8.49 -7.99
C ARG A 98 -2.92 8.03 -9.06
N PHE A 99 -4.22 8.25 -8.84
CA PHE A 99 -5.30 7.88 -9.76
C PHE A 99 -5.44 8.85 -10.94
N ASP A 100 -4.97 10.08 -10.76
CA ASP A 100 -5.14 11.22 -11.66
C ASP A 100 -3.89 11.56 -12.50
N LEU A 101 -2.93 10.65 -12.59
CA LEU A 101 -1.78 10.85 -13.48
C LEU A 101 -2.19 10.72 -14.95
N PRO A 102 -1.60 11.52 -15.85
CA PRO A 102 -1.66 11.23 -17.28
C PRO A 102 -1.20 9.79 -17.57
N VAL A 103 -1.80 9.14 -18.56
CA VAL A 103 -1.53 7.74 -18.91
C VAL A 103 -0.03 7.51 -19.18
N ASP A 104 0.60 8.39 -19.96
CA ASP A 104 2.00 8.26 -20.33
C ASP A 104 2.93 8.37 -19.10
N GLU A 105 2.60 9.27 -18.17
CA GLU A 105 3.37 9.41 -16.94
C GLU A 105 3.16 8.21 -16.01
N ALA A 106 1.95 7.67 -15.92
CA ALA A 106 1.67 6.45 -15.17
C ALA A 106 2.44 5.25 -15.76
N ARG A 107 2.45 5.11 -17.09
CA ARG A 107 3.21 4.07 -17.81
C ARG A 107 4.72 4.25 -17.64
N ARG A 108 5.25 5.46 -17.78
CA ARG A 108 6.66 5.73 -17.57
C ARG A 108 7.10 5.29 -16.18
N ARG A 109 6.31 5.56 -15.15
CA ARG A 109 6.66 5.23 -13.77
C ARG A 109 6.45 3.77 -13.41
N ASN A 110 5.33 3.19 -13.80
CA ASN A 110 4.95 1.84 -13.36
C ASN A 110 5.35 0.78 -14.37
N VAL A 111 5.16 1.00 -15.68
CA VAL A 111 5.45 0.00 -16.71
C VAL A 111 6.92 0.04 -17.11
N ALA A 112 7.42 1.19 -17.56
CA ALA A 112 8.84 1.31 -17.94
C ALA A 112 9.75 1.10 -16.73
N GLY A 113 9.35 1.60 -15.53
CA GLY A 113 10.08 1.35 -14.29
C GLY A 113 10.20 -0.15 -13.98
N THR A 114 9.13 -0.91 -14.18
CA THR A 114 9.17 -2.38 -14.02
C THR A 114 10.01 -3.06 -15.10
N ALA A 115 9.94 -2.58 -16.35
CA ALA A 115 10.79 -3.10 -17.44
C ALA A 115 12.28 -2.93 -17.13
N HIS A 116 12.71 -1.77 -16.64
CA HIS A 116 14.10 -1.54 -16.24
C HIS A 116 14.55 -2.44 -15.07
N VAL A 117 13.64 -2.77 -14.15
CA VAL A 117 13.89 -3.74 -13.08
C VAL A 117 14.06 -5.15 -13.65
N ILE A 118 13.23 -5.55 -14.59
CA ILE A 118 13.34 -6.84 -15.30
C ILE A 118 14.67 -6.92 -16.05
N ASP A 119 15.12 -5.85 -16.70
CA ASP A 119 16.42 -5.82 -17.37
C ASP A 119 17.59 -6.02 -16.42
N LEU A 120 17.48 -5.49 -15.18
CA LEU A 120 18.45 -5.79 -14.13
C LEU A 120 18.38 -7.27 -13.74
N CYS A 121 17.21 -7.84 -13.55
CA CYS A 121 17.04 -9.26 -13.23
C CYS A 121 17.68 -10.16 -14.31
N ARG A 122 17.46 -9.86 -15.59
CA ARG A 122 18.11 -10.57 -16.71
C ARG A 122 19.65 -10.44 -16.66
N THR A 123 20.15 -9.27 -16.31
CA THR A 123 21.57 -9.03 -16.18
C THR A 123 22.19 -9.82 -15.04
N ILE A 124 21.52 -9.88 -13.88
CA ILE A 124 21.92 -10.69 -12.74
C ILE A 124 21.96 -12.17 -13.13
N LYS A 125 20.88 -12.66 -13.78
CA LYS A 125 20.80 -14.06 -14.21
C LYS A 125 21.92 -14.45 -15.18
N ARG A 126 22.23 -13.62 -16.19
CA ARG A 126 23.35 -13.86 -17.12
C ARG A 126 24.71 -13.93 -16.42
N ARG A 127 24.82 -13.40 -15.21
CA ARG A 127 26.03 -13.44 -14.37
C ARG A 127 26.02 -14.57 -13.34
N GLY A 128 25.07 -15.50 -13.45
CA GLY A 128 24.95 -16.65 -12.56
C GLY A 128 24.21 -16.39 -11.24
N GLY A 129 23.64 -15.17 -11.07
CA GLY A 129 22.83 -14.81 -9.91
C GLY A 129 21.31 -14.89 -10.15
N LEU A 130 20.55 -14.26 -9.34
CA LEU A 130 19.10 -14.09 -9.26
C LEU A 130 18.34 -15.34 -8.81
N GLY A 131 18.12 -15.38 -7.49
CA GLY A 131 17.19 -16.37 -6.91
C GLY A 131 15.73 -16.04 -7.23
N ARG A 132 15.30 -14.74 -7.16
CA ARG A 132 13.90 -14.35 -7.39
C ARG A 132 13.65 -12.86 -7.54
N LEU A 133 12.57 -12.52 -8.28
CA LEU A 133 11.92 -11.22 -8.31
C LEU A 133 10.59 -11.28 -7.56
N ASP A 134 10.47 -10.52 -6.47
CA ASP A 134 9.22 -10.25 -5.75
C ASP A 134 8.63 -8.92 -6.25
N HIS A 135 7.54 -8.96 -7.03
CA HIS A 135 6.88 -7.78 -7.58
C HIS A 135 5.65 -7.42 -6.75
N VAL A 136 5.65 -6.23 -6.14
CA VAL A 136 4.46 -5.71 -5.46
C VAL A 136 3.56 -5.02 -6.46
N SER A 137 2.44 -5.67 -6.77
CA SER A 137 1.35 -5.20 -7.61
C SER A 137 0.22 -4.60 -6.77
N THR A 138 -1.01 -4.86 -7.12
CA THR A 138 -2.22 -4.53 -6.37
C THR A 138 -3.34 -5.50 -6.72
N ALA A 139 -4.23 -5.81 -5.79
CA ALA A 139 -5.44 -6.59 -6.08
C ALA A 139 -6.35 -5.89 -7.11
N PHE A 140 -6.24 -4.56 -7.22
CA PHE A 140 -7.03 -3.75 -8.15
C PHE A 140 -6.56 -3.81 -9.61
N VAL A 141 -5.60 -4.67 -9.98
CA VAL A 141 -5.40 -5.10 -11.38
C VAL A 141 -6.66 -5.81 -11.93
N ALA A 142 -7.54 -6.24 -11.05
CA ALA A 142 -8.88 -6.73 -11.37
C ALA A 142 -9.79 -5.70 -12.07
N GLY A 143 -9.44 -4.40 -12.02
CA GLY A 143 -10.18 -3.34 -12.69
C GLY A 143 -11.63 -3.21 -12.20
N ASP A 144 -12.57 -3.14 -13.13
CA ASP A 144 -14.01 -2.93 -12.90
C ASP A 144 -14.81 -4.24 -12.65
N ARG A 145 -14.14 -5.37 -12.50
CA ARG A 145 -14.79 -6.66 -12.12
C ARG A 145 -15.57 -6.54 -10.82
N THR A 146 -16.56 -7.41 -10.65
CA THR A 146 -17.46 -7.43 -9.49
C THR A 146 -17.63 -8.82 -8.88
N ASP A 147 -17.04 -9.81 -9.51
CA ASP A 147 -17.04 -11.22 -9.14
C ASP A 147 -15.87 -11.58 -8.21
N LEU A 148 -15.70 -12.87 -7.94
CA LEU A 148 -14.54 -13.41 -7.22
C LEU A 148 -13.34 -13.50 -8.17
N VAL A 149 -12.30 -12.71 -7.91
CA VAL A 149 -11.05 -12.73 -8.69
C VAL A 149 -10.09 -13.75 -8.09
N GLN A 150 -9.64 -14.70 -8.90
CA GLN A 150 -8.70 -15.73 -8.47
C GLN A 150 -7.26 -15.19 -8.44
N GLU A 151 -6.40 -15.80 -7.59
CA GLU A 151 -4.99 -15.35 -7.45
C GLU A 151 -4.15 -15.61 -8.71
N ASP A 152 -4.50 -16.58 -9.53
CA ASP A 152 -3.84 -16.92 -10.80
C ASP A 152 -4.39 -16.19 -12.02
N GLU A 153 -5.54 -15.53 -11.90
CA GLU A 153 -6.11 -14.70 -12.96
C GLU A 153 -5.40 -13.34 -13.06
N LEU A 154 -5.21 -12.85 -14.27
CA LEU A 154 -4.75 -11.49 -14.52
C LEU A 154 -5.57 -10.81 -15.62
N ASP A 155 -5.60 -11.34 -16.83
CA ASP A 155 -6.28 -10.76 -17.99
C ASP A 155 -7.60 -11.49 -18.23
N ALA A 156 -8.70 -10.86 -17.85
CA ALA A 156 -10.06 -11.34 -18.06
C ALA A 156 -10.86 -10.38 -18.96
N GLY A 157 -10.20 -9.48 -19.69
CA GLY A 157 -10.84 -8.49 -20.54
C GLY A 157 -11.45 -7.31 -19.75
N GLN A 158 -11.05 -7.10 -18.49
CA GLN A 158 -11.58 -6.05 -17.62
C GLN A 158 -11.24 -4.64 -18.09
N GLY A 159 -12.14 -3.70 -17.81
CA GLY A 159 -11.87 -2.26 -17.87
C GLY A 159 -11.13 -1.75 -16.63
N PHE A 160 -10.63 -0.51 -16.66
CA PHE A 160 -9.92 0.09 -15.54
C PHE A 160 -10.55 1.41 -15.14
N ARG A 161 -10.74 1.62 -13.85
CA ARG A 161 -11.37 2.84 -13.29
C ARG A 161 -10.46 4.07 -13.36
N ASN A 162 -9.14 3.84 -13.42
CA ASN A 162 -8.12 4.90 -13.44
C ASN A 162 -6.80 4.43 -14.04
N THR A 163 -5.88 5.39 -14.25
CA THR A 163 -4.57 5.14 -14.85
C THR A 163 -3.63 4.33 -13.94
N TYR A 164 -3.84 4.36 -12.62
CA TYR A 164 -3.08 3.53 -11.68
C TYR A 164 -3.38 2.04 -11.88
N GLU A 165 -4.65 1.64 -11.84
CA GLU A 165 -5.05 0.23 -12.07
C GLU A 165 -4.50 -0.29 -13.39
N ARG A 166 -4.72 0.48 -14.48
CA ARG A 166 -4.24 0.12 -15.81
C ARG A 166 -2.73 -0.04 -15.87
N SER A 167 -1.96 0.92 -15.36
CA SER A 167 -0.51 0.86 -15.41
C SER A 167 0.09 -0.24 -14.53
N LYS A 168 -0.57 -0.59 -13.39
CA LYS A 168 -0.17 -1.72 -12.56
C LYS A 168 -0.49 -3.06 -13.23
N PHE A 169 -1.61 -3.17 -13.90
CA PHE A 169 -1.94 -4.34 -14.73
C PHE A 169 -0.93 -4.53 -15.86
N GLU A 170 -0.62 -3.49 -16.62
CA GLU A 170 0.38 -3.52 -17.71
C GLU A 170 1.78 -3.92 -17.17
N ALA A 171 2.18 -3.40 -16.02
CA ALA A 171 3.45 -3.74 -15.36
C ALA A 171 3.47 -5.20 -14.87
N GLU A 172 2.38 -5.69 -14.30
CA GLU A 172 2.27 -7.07 -13.84
C GLU A 172 2.31 -8.07 -15.02
N ARG A 173 1.69 -7.73 -16.15
CA ARG A 173 1.81 -8.54 -17.38
C ARG A 173 3.26 -8.76 -17.79
N LEU A 174 4.12 -7.75 -17.69
CA LEU A 174 5.55 -7.90 -17.95
C LEU A 174 6.20 -8.90 -16.99
N CYS A 175 5.85 -8.82 -15.71
CA CYS A 175 6.38 -9.74 -14.69
C CYS A 175 5.89 -11.18 -14.90
N VAL A 176 4.61 -11.37 -15.23
CA VAL A 176 4.03 -12.70 -15.51
C VAL A 176 4.67 -13.31 -16.76
N ALA A 177 4.89 -12.53 -17.81
CA ALA A 177 5.58 -13.00 -19.03
C ALA A 177 7.03 -13.46 -18.77
N MET A 178 7.64 -12.97 -17.68
CA MET A 178 9.01 -13.38 -17.30
C MET A 178 9.09 -14.70 -16.52
N ARG A 179 7.96 -15.30 -16.11
CA ARG A 179 7.95 -16.53 -15.30
C ARG A 179 8.64 -17.71 -15.95
N CYS A 180 8.67 -17.78 -17.28
CA CYS A 180 9.42 -18.80 -18.01
C CYS A 180 10.96 -18.58 -17.96
N GLU A 181 11.41 -17.34 -17.69
CA GLU A 181 12.83 -17.00 -17.65
C GLU A 181 13.35 -16.87 -16.20
N LEU A 182 12.52 -16.38 -15.29
CA LEU A 182 12.91 -15.98 -13.93
C LEU A 182 11.92 -16.49 -12.89
N PRO A 183 12.36 -16.85 -11.68
CA PRO A 183 11.47 -17.05 -10.55
C PRO A 183 10.80 -15.71 -10.17
N VAL A 184 9.50 -15.57 -10.38
CA VAL A 184 8.73 -14.33 -10.11
C VAL A 184 7.59 -14.63 -9.16
N VAL A 185 7.51 -13.87 -8.08
CA VAL A 185 6.37 -13.86 -7.15
C VAL A 185 5.64 -12.53 -7.27
N ILE A 186 4.32 -12.60 -7.39
CA ILE A 186 3.44 -11.42 -7.47
C ILE A 186 2.71 -11.24 -6.14
N HIS A 187 2.88 -10.09 -5.52
CA HIS A 187 2.14 -9.68 -4.33
C HIS A 187 1.08 -8.65 -4.72
N ARG A 188 -0.19 -8.96 -4.50
CA ARG A 188 -1.33 -8.11 -4.82
C ARG A 188 -2.02 -7.63 -3.53
N PRO A 189 -1.48 -6.62 -2.84
CA PRO A 189 -2.18 -6.05 -1.70
C PRO A 189 -3.48 -5.37 -2.13
N SER A 190 -4.49 -5.45 -1.26
CA SER A 190 -5.73 -4.69 -1.36
C SER A 190 -5.53 -3.24 -0.89
N ILE A 191 -6.54 -2.57 -0.33
CA ILE A 191 -6.39 -1.20 0.17
C ILE A 191 -5.53 -1.21 1.45
N ILE A 192 -4.31 -0.69 1.36
CA ILE A 192 -3.41 -0.62 2.51
C ILE A 192 -3.73 0.61 3.35
N VAL A 193 -3.95 0.39 4.66
CA VAL A 193 -4.13 1.44 5.66
C VAL A 193 -2.99 1.48 6.67
N GLY A 194 -3.10 2.30 7.71
CA GLY A 194 -2.10 2.45 8.76
C GLY A 194 -1.74 1.16 9.48
N HIS A 195 -0.73 1.23 10.30
CA HIS A 195 -0.22 0.12 11.12
C HIS A 195 -1.33 -0.40 12.06
N SER A 196 -1.46 -1.71 12.19
CA SER A 196 -2.56 -2.35 12.93
C SER A 196 -2.67 -1.92 14.40
N ILE A 197 -1.54 -1.71 15.07
CA ILE A 197 -1.49 -1.36 16.50
C ILE A 197 -1.48 0.17 16.71
N THR A 198 -0.66 0.91 15.94
CA THR A 198 -0.44 2.34 16.17
C THR A 198 -1.35 3.23 15.31
N GLY A 199 -1.95 2.69 14.26
CA GLY A 199 -2.68 3.42 13.24
C GLY A 199 -1.80 4.30 12.34
N GLU A 200 -0.49 4.34 12.57
CA GLU A 200 0.42 5.24 11.84
C GLU A 200 0.39 5.02 10.34
N THR A 201 0.29 6.12 9.62
CA THR A 201 0.39 6.14 8.17
C THR A 201 1.20 7.35 7.69
N THR A 202 1.89 7.17 6.57
CA THR A 202 2.51 8.28 5.83
C THR A 202 1.77 8.54 4.52
N SER A 203 0.68 7.81 4.26
CA SER A 203 -0.12 7.91 3.03
C SER A 203 -1.60 8.00 3.37
N TYR A 204 -2.22 9.13 3.09
CA TYR A 204 -3.64 9.38 3.28
C TYR A 204 -4.44 9.22 1.98
N LYS A 205 -4.16 8.14 1.22
CA LYS A 205 -4.86 7.75 -0.01
C LYS A 205 -5.84 6.60 0.25
N GLY A 206 -6.48 6.09 -0.80
CA GLY A 206 -7.41 4.97 -0.68
C GLY A 206 -8.57 5.28 0.27
N LEU A 207 -8.73 4.50 1.32
CA LEU A 207 -9.79 4.65 2.31
C LEU A 207 -9.84 6.04 2.99
N TYR A 208 -8.68 6.70 3.14
CA TYR A 208 -8.63 8.02 3.76
C TYR A 208 -9.22 9.14 2.87
N GLY A 209 -9.27 8.95 1.55
CA GLY A 209 -9.79 9.94 0.61
C GLY A 209 -11.23 10.34 0.90
N PRO A 210 -12.18 9.40 0.97
CA PRO A 210 -13.54 9.68 1.43
C PRO A 210 -13.61 10.30 2.83
N LEU A 211 -12.82 9.79 3.78
CA LEU A 211 -12.82 10.30 5.16
C LEU A 211 -12.33 11.74 5.26
N GLN A 212 -11.35 12.15 4.46
CA GLN A 212 -10.87 13.55 4.38
C GLN A 212 -11.97 14.54 4.00
N VAL A 213 -12.96 14.09 3.27
CA VAL A 213 -14.12 14.89 2.83
C VAL A 213 -15.24 14.82 3.85
N LEU A 214 -15.62 13.60 4.24
CA LEU A 214 -16.80 13.33 5.05
C LEU A 214 -16.66 13.83 6.50
N VAL A 215 -15.47 13.65 7.11
CA VAL A 215 -15.27 13.99 8.53
C VAL A 215 -15.37 15.49 8.81
N PRO A 216 -14.68 16.40 8.05
CA PRO A 216 -14.84 17.84 8.25
C PRO A 216 -16.26 18.33 7.95
N PHE A 217 -16.88 17.80 6.89
CA PHE A 217 -18.27 18.14 6.55
C PHE A 217 -19.22 17.72 7.68
N TYR A 218 -19.05 16.52 8.21
CA TYR A 218 -19.80 16.02 9.34
C TYR A 218 -19.62 16.93 10.58
N ARG A 219 -18.41 17.23 10.98
CA ARG A 219 -18.14 18.07 12.17
C ARG A 219 -18.75 19.46 12.08
N ARG A 220 -18.79 20.04 10.87
CA ARG A 220 -19.30 21.41 10.63
C ARG A 220 -20.82 21.49 10.60
N TRP A 221 -21.51 20.42 10.12
CA TRP A 221 -22.93 20.42 9.81
C TRP A 221 -23.72 19.34 10.55
N GLN A 222 -23.30 18.97 11.75
CA GLN A 222 -23.85 17.82 12.53
C GLN A 222 -25.38 17.66 12.52
N PRO A 223 -26.23 18.67 12.77
CA PRO A 223 -27.68 18.47 12.76
C PRO A 223 -28.25 18.16 11.38
N LEU A 224 -27.71 18.80 10.33
CA LEU A 224 -28.23 18.72 8.97
C LEU A 224 -27.74 17.48 8.23
N THR A 225 -26.52 17.02 8.52
CA THR A 225 -25.87 15.92 7.78
C THR A 225 -26.55 14.58 7.99
N ARG A 226 -27.34 14.41 9.07
CA ARG A 226 -28.13 13.18 9.32
C ARG A 226 -29.16 12.89 8.22
N PHE A 227 -29.60 13.92 7.49
CA PHE A 227 -30.60 13.80 6.43
C PHE A 227 -29.97 13.62 5.04
N VAL A 228 -28.66 13.86 4.89
CA VAL A 228 -27.97 13.73 3.61
C VAL A 228 -27.53 12.28 3.40
N PRO A 229 -28.18 11.54 2.46
CA PRO A 229 -27.76 10.18 2.17
C PRO A 229 -26.38 10.16 1.51
N LEU A 230 -25.57 9.16 1.85
CA LEU A 230 -24.29 8.94 1.20
C LEU A 230 -24.46 7.96 0.04
N PRO A 231 -23.96 8.29 -1.17
CA PRO A 231 -24.04 7.39 -2.31
C PRO A 231 -23.04 6.23 -2.11
N ALA A 232 -23.55 5.06 -1.77
CA ALA A 232 -22.74 3.85 -1.59
C ALA A 232 -23.63 2.60 -1.60
N CYS A 233 -23.08 1.49 -2.08
CA CYS A 233 -23.69 0.17 -1.94
C CYS A 233 -23.34 -0.42 -0.57
N ARG A 234 -24.34 -0.68 0.26
CA ARG A 234 -24.14 -1.16 1.65
C ARG A 234 -23.31 -2.44 1.72
N ARG A 235 -23.62 -3.41 0.85
CA ARG A 235 -23.01 -4.73 0.81
C ARG A 235 -21.75 -4.81 -0.06
N CYS A 236 -21.31 -3.69 -0.66
CA CYS A 236 -20.08 -3.68 -1.45
C CYS A 236 -18.89 -4.03 -0.53
N PRO A 237 -18.09 -5.06 -0.87
CA PRO A 237 -16.89 -5.36 -0.11
C PRO A 237 -15.87 -4.23 -0.28
N LEU A 238 -15.25 -3.84 0.82
CA LEU A 238 -14.17 -2.86 0.84
C LEU A 238 -12.95 -3.50 1.48
N ASP A 239 -12.22 -4.28 0.67
CA ASP A 239 -11.09 -5.04 1.18
C ASP A 239 -9.96 -4.11 1.62
N VAL A 240 -9.63 -4.15 2.90
CA VAL A 240 -8.68 -3.27 3.57
C VAL A 240 -7.75 -4.10 4.45
N VAL A 241 -6.46 -3.79 4.42
CA VAL A 241 -5.43 -4.49 5.19
C VAL A 241 -4.42 -3.51 5.80
N PRO A 242 -3.86 -3.78 6.98
CA PRO A 242 -2.87 -2.91 7.61
C PRO A 242 -1.48 -3.10 7.00
N VAL A 243 -0.70 -2.02 6.95
CA VAL A 243 0.60 -1.96 6.26
C VAL A 243 1.65 -2.88 6.85
N ASP A 244 1.67 -3.03 8.16
CA ASP A 244 2.58 -3.91 8.89
C ASP A 244 2.34 -5.38 8.53
N TRP A 245 1.08 -5.82 8.46
CA TRP A 245 0.74 -7.16 8.02
C TRP A 245 1.16 -7.40 6.56
N VAL A 246 0.93 -6.44 5.66
CA VAL A 246 1.37 -6.56 4.26
C VAL A 246 2.89 -6.66 4.17
N GLY A 247 3.63 -5.86 4.94
CA GLY A 247 5.08 -5.93 5.02
C GLY A 247 5.58 -7.30 5.51
N ASP A 248 4.95 -7.83 6.55
CA ASP A 248 5.26 -9.14 7.11
C ASP A 248 4.88 -10.29 6.16
N ALA A 249 3.78 -10.17 5.43
CA ALA A 249 3.36 -11.14 4.42
C ALA A 249 4.36 -11.19 3.24
N VAL A 250 4.77 -10.02 2.70
CA VAL A 250 5.80 -9.96 1.66
C VAL A 250 7.11 -10.60 2.15
N ALA A 251 7.55 -10.29 3.37
CA ALA A 251 8.76 -10.86 3.92
C ALA A 251 8.66 -12.38 4.17
N THR A 252 7.49 -12.87 4.60
CA THR A 252 7.26 -14.32 4.76
C THR A 252 7.35 -15.03 3.42
N LEU A 253 6.65 -14.53 2.41
CA LEU A 253 6.65 -15.10 1.06
C LEU A 253 8.05 -14.99 0.41
N TYR A 254 8.80 -13.93 0.69
CA TYR A 254 10.17 -13.75 0.22
C TYR A 254 11.08 -14.91 0.67
N HIS A 255 10.92 -15.46 1.86
CA HIS A 255 11.74 -16.57 2.36
C HIS A 255 11.24 -17.96 1.95
N ARG A 256 10.07 -18.08 1.33
CA ARG A 256 9.49 -19.36 0.90
C ARG A 256 9.93 -19.74 -0.51
N SER A 257 10.50 -20.91 -0.68
CA SER A 257 10.89 -21.45 -2.00
C SER A 257 9.69 -21.90 -2.85
N ASP A 258 8.62 -22.36 -2.21
CA ASP A 258 7.38 -22.80 -2.89
C ASP A 258 6.48 -21.63 -3.35
N ALA A 259 6.89 -20.38 -3.12
CA ALA A 259 6.18 -19.19 -3.59
C ALA A 259 6.44 -18.86 -5.07
N ASP A 260 7.51 -19.42 -5.65
CA ASP A 260 7.94 -19.11 -7.02
C ASP A 260 6.88 -19.39 -8.08
N GLY A 261 6.74 -18.47 -9.03
CA GLY A 261 5.75 -18.59 -10.11
C GLY A 261 4.30 -18.30 -9.68
N ARG A 262 4.03 -17.99 -8.41
CA ARG A 262 2.69 -17.75 -7.89
C ARG A 262 2.35 -16.28 -7.74
N SER A 263 1.04 -15.99 -7.69
CA SER A 263 0.48 -14.72 -7.27
C SER A 263 -0.24 -14.89 -5.94
N TYR A 264 -0.20 -13.84 -5.10
CA TYR A 264 -0.79 -13.81 -3.76
C TYR A 264 -1.63 -12.56 -3.59
N HIS A 265 -2.93 -12.71 -3.33
CA HIS A 265 -3.75 -11.59 -2.89
C HIS A 265 -3.51 -11.32 -1.40
N LEU A 266 -2.75 -10.29 -1.10
CA LEU A 266 -2.58 -9.81 0.27
C LEU A 266 -3.80 -8.99 0.67
N ALA A 267 -4.88 -9.70 0.92
CA ALA A 267 -6.25 -9.20 1.08
C ALA A 267 -6.95 -9.91 2.25
N ALA A 268 -8.03 -9.32 2.75
CA ALA A 268 -8.85 -9.94 3.77
C ALA A 268 -9.70 -11.09 3.20
N GLY A 269 -9.99 -11.04 1.91
CA GLY A 269 -10.70 -12.06 1.18
C GLY A 269 -12.22 -12.03 1.39
N PRO A 270 -12.95 -12.99 0.79
CA PRO A 270 -14.42 -12.93 0.73
C PRO A 270 -15.13 -12.92 2.09
N THR A 271 -14.52 -13.55 3.10
CA THR A 271 -15.11 -13.66 4.45
C THR A 271 -14.53 -12.67 5.46
N GLY A 272 -13.40 -12.02 5.15
CA GLY A 272 -12.72 -11.11 6.06
C GLY A 272 -12.82 -9.64 5.66
N ALA A 273 -13.15 -9.35 4.40
CA ALA A 273 -13.29 -7.98 3.92
C ALA A 273 -14.55 -7.32 4.52
N PRO A 274 -14.41 -6.15 5.18
CA PRO A 274 -15.57 -5.40 5.64
C PRO A 274 -16.41 -4.91 4.47
N THR A 275 -17.69 -4.73 4.71
CA THR A 275 -18.60 -4.02 3.80
C THR A 275 -18.47 -2.50 3.98
N VAL A 276 -18.91 -1.74 2.98
CA VAL A 276 -18.99 -0.27 3.11
C VAL A 276 -19.85 0.14 4.29
N GLU A 277 -20.91 -0.64 4.62
CA GLU A 277 -21.77 -0.39 5.78
C GLU A 277 -21.00 -0.54 7.10
N GLU A 278 -20.20 -1.59 7.26
CA GLU A 278 -19.39 -1.83 8.47
C GLU A 278 -18.33 -0.75 8.66
N VAL A 279 -17.64 -0.36 7.56
CA VAL A 279 -16.68 0.75 7.60
C VAL A 279 -17.37 2.07 8.00
N ALA A 280 -18.55 2.34 7.45
CA ALA A 280 -19.33 3.53 7.79
C ALA A 280 -19.83 3.49 9.25
N ALA A 281 -20.28 2.34 9.74
CA ALA A 281 -20.74 2.16 11.10
C ALA A 281 -19.63 2.45 12.12
N LEU A 282 -18.47 1.79 11.99
CA LEU A 282 -17.31 2.02 12.87
C LEU A 282 -16.79 3.46 12.79
N THR A 283 -16.85 4.08 11.60
CA THR A 283 -16.46 5.49 11.44
C THR A 283 -17.44 6.40 12.19
N CYS A 284 -18.75 6.15 12.07
CA CYS A 284 -19.78 6.91 12.77
C CYS A 284 -19.67 6.75 14.30
N GLU A 285 -19.45 5.53 14.78
CA GLU A 285 -19.22 5.23 16.19
C GLU A 285 -18.02 6.02 16.73
N TYR A 286 -16.88 5.95 16.05
CA TYR A 286 -15.66 6.67 16.45
C TYR A 286 -15.88 8.19 16.60
N PHE A 287 -16.65 8.80 15.69
CA PHE A 287 -16.93 10.24 15.71
C PHE A 287 -18.16 10.63 16.52
N GLY A 288 -18.80 9.70 17.24
CA GLY A 288 -20.04 9.94 17.98
C GLY A 288 -21.23 10.31 17.06
N ALA A 289 -21.19 9.82 15.82
CA ALA A 289 -22.17 10.11 14.80
C ALA A 289 -23.29 9.06 14.79
N ARG A 290 -24.54 9.48 14.53
CA ARG A 290 -25.59 8.52 14.21
C ARG A 290 -25.31 7.87 12.85
N SER A 291 -25.62 6.57 12.73
CA SER A 291 -25.52 5.82 11.47
C SER A 291 -26.21 6.56 10.33
N ARG A 292 -25.56 6.61 9.17
CA ARG A 292 -26.06 7.33 8.00
C ARG A 292 -26.83 6.41 7.07
N ARG A 293 -27.80 6.99 6.39
CA ARG A 293 -28.51 6.30 5.34
C ARG A 293 -27.59 6.19 4.11
N LEU A 294 -27.12 4.97 3.83
CA LEU A 294 -26.43 4.67 2.58
C LEU A 294 -27.48 4.41 1.50
N VAL A 295 -27.31 5.03 0.34
CA VAL A 295 -28.21 4.87 -0.81
C VAL A 295 -27.40 4.41 -2.01
N ASP A 296 -27.76 3.24 -2.56
CA ASP A 296 -27.11 2.72 -3.76
C ASP A 296 -27.46 3.64 -4.95
N PRO A 297 -26.44 4.28 -5.57
CA PRO A 297 -26.69 5.20 -6.69
C PRO A 297 -27.15 4.48 -7.97
N ARG A 298 -27.12 3.14 -8.00
CA ARG A 298 -27.68 2.32 -9.09
C ARG A 298 -29.18 2.07 -8.94
N GLY A 299 -29.70 2.19 -7.71
CA GLY A 299 -31.10 2.00 -7.40
C GLY A 299 -31.99 3.19 -7.78
N PRO A 300 -33.32 3.06 -7.59
CA PRO A 300 -34.29 4.11 -7.98
C PRO A 300 -34.02 5.46 -7.30
N LEU A 301 -33.62 5.48 -6.03
CA LEU A 301 -33.26 6.69 -5.30
C LEU A 301 -31.93 7.31 -5.74
N GLY A 302 -31.08 6.55 -6.43
CA GLY A 302 -29.80 7.01 -6.94
C GLY A 302 -29.95 7.99 -8.11
N CYS A 303 -31.08 8.03 -8.80
CA CYS A 303 -31.38 8.98 -9.87
C CYS A 303 -31.28 10.43 -9.37
N LEU A 304 -31.73 10.72 -8.16
CA LEU A 304 -31.64 12.05 -7.56
C LEU A 304 -30.18 12.49 -7.35
N GLY A 305 -29.33 11.57 -6.91
CA GLY A 305 -27.88 11.83 -6.76
C GLY A 305 -27.19 12.10 -8.10
N ARG A 306 -27.56 11.38 -9.17
CA ARG A 306 -27.03 11.61 -10.52
C ARG A 306 -27.48 12.96 -11.08
N ALA A 307 -28.74 13.35 -10.84
CA ALA A 307 -29.25 14.66 -11.23
C ALA A 307 -28.57 15.83 -10.49
N ALA A 308 -28.16 15.62 -9.22
CA ALA A 308 -27.43 16.63 -8.45
C ALA A 308 -25.90 16.71 -8.77
N ALA A 309 -25.34 15.71 -9.44
CA ALA A 309 -23.90 15.66 -9.72
C ALA A 309 -23.37 16.86 -10.55
N PRO A 310 -24.08 17.38 -11.57
CA PRO A 310 -23.65 18.59 -12.30
C PRO A 310 -23.58 19.82 -11.39
N LEU A 311 -24.56 20.00 -10.52
CA LEU A 311 -24.59 21.12 -9.55
C LEU A 311 -23.43 21.02 -8.55
N LEU A 312 -23.09 19.82 -8.09
CA LEU A 312 -21.94 19.58 -7.21
C LEU A 312 -20.63 19.92 -7.93
N ARG A 313 -20.51 19.56 -9.22
CA ARG A 313 -19.33 19.89 -10.04
C ARG A 313 -19.15 21.41 -10.24
N LEU A 314 -20.25 22.12 -10.40
CA LEU A 314 -20.24 23.56 -10.57
C LEU A 314 -19.93 24.29 -9.25
N ALA A 315 -20.61 23.91 -8.15
CA ALA A 315 -20.47 24.57 -6.86
C ALA A 315 -19.17 24.24 -6.12
N TRP A 316 -18.72 22.97 -6.22
CA TRP A 316 -17.52 22.47 -5.51
C TRP A 316 -16.68 21.54 -6.39
N PRO A 317 -15.96 22.06 -7.41
CA PRO A 317 -15.25 21.22 -8.39
C PRO A 317 -14.15 20.35 -7.78
N ALA A 318 -13.46 20.83 -6.74
CA ALA A 318 -12.43 20.04 -6.06
C ALA A 318 -13.03 18.88 -5.24
N LEU A 319 -14.18 19.10 -4.59
CA LEU A 319 -14.93 18.08 -3.87
C LEU A 319 -15.49 17.03 -4.84
N ALA A 320 -16.10 17.48 -5.92
CA ALA A 320 -16.67 16.61 -6.95
C ALA A 320 -15.61 15.69 -7.56
N ARG A 321 -14.42 16.19 -7.88
CA ARG A 321 -13.30 15.38 -8.37
C ARG A 321 -12.83 14.33 -7.36
N ARG A 322 -12.73 14.70 -6.07
CA ARG A 322 -12.36 13.75 -5.01
C ARG A 322 -13.41 12.65 -4.85
N VAL A 323 -14.68 13.03 -4.83
CA VAL A 323 -15.78 12.05 -4.75
C VAL A 323 -15.77 11.13 -5.97
N ALA A 324 -15.60 11.67 -7.18
CA ALA A 324 -15.56 10.88 -8.40
C ALA A 324 -14.45 9.82 -8.41
N ASN A 325 -13.28 10.12 -7.85
CA ASN A 325 -12.15 9.18 -7.80
C ASN A 325 -12.40 7.97 -6.87
N TYR A 326 -13.20 8.13 -5.82
CA TYR A 326 -13.41 7.09 -4.81
C TYR A 326 -14.81 6.46 -4.85
N LEU A 327 -15.78 7.15 -5.45
CA LEU A 327 -17.16 6.66 -5.52
C LEU A 327 -17.28 5.28 -6.17
N PRO A 328 -16.56 4.95 -7.27
CA PRO A 328 -16.63 3.62 -7.86
C PRO A 328 -16.33 2.49 -6.86
N TYR A 329 -15.35 2.71 -5.97
CA TYR A 329 -14.95 1.74 -4.94
C TYR A 329 -15.95 1.62 -3.78
N MET A 330 -16.85 2.58 -3.61
CA MET A 330 -17.95 2.51 -2.64
C MET A 330 -19.22 1.88 -3.21
N ILE A 331 -19.25 1.66 -4.51
CA ILE A 331 -20.44 1.14 -5.21
C ILE A 331 -20.23 -0.31 -5.65
N SER A 332 -19.04 -0.63 -6.14
CA SER A 332 -18.77 -1.92 -6.76
C SER A 332 -17.29 -2.27 -6.67
N ASN A 333 -16.98 -3.38 -6.01
CA ASN A 333 -15.65 -3.98 -5.98
C ASN A 333 -15.75 -5.49 -6.16
N PRO A 334 -14.71 -6.14 -6.69
CA PRO A 334 -14.58 -7.58 -6.65
C PRO A 334 -14.33 -8.09 -5.22
N SER A 335 -14.57 -9.36 -5.01
CA SER A 335 -13.98 -10.11 -3.90
C SER A 335 -12.67 -10.74 -4.39
N PHE A 336 -11.70 -10.90 -3.49
CA PHE A 336 -10.39 -11.45 -3.83
C PHE A 336 -10.23 -12.84 -3.21
N ASP A 337 -9.98 -13.86 -4.04
CA ASP A 337 -9.57 -15.18 -3.56
C ASP A 337 -8.23 -15.07 -2.82
N THR A 338 -8.08 -15.81 -1.74
CA THR A 338 -6.88 -15.78 -0.89
C THR A 338 -6.37 -17.20 -0.60
N ARG A 339 -6.62 -18.16 -1.45
CA ARG A 339 -6.25 -19.59 -1.24
C ARG A 339 -4.73 -19.78 -1.10
N ASN A 340 -3.94 -19.21 -2.01
CA ASN A 340 -2.48 -19.27 -1.95
C ASN A 340 -1.95 -18.55 -0.70
N THR A 341 -2.50 -17.37 -0.41
CA THR A 341 -2.13 -16.57 0.77
C THR A 341 -2.44 -17.32 2.07
N ARG A 342 -3.62 -17.94 2.17
CA ARG A 342 -3.99 -18.77 3.34
C ARG A 342 -3.17 -20.05 3.43
N ALA A 343 -2.89 -20.73 2.32
CA ALA A 343 -2.03 -21.89 2.27
C ALA A 343 -0.59 -21.57 2.72
N ALA A 344 -0.15 -20.34 2.54
CA ALA A 344 1.11 -19.84 3.09
C ALA A 344 1.05 -19.50 4.60
N GLY A 345 -0.09 -19.74 5.27
CA GLY A 345 -0.29 -19.44 6.68
C GLY A 345 -0.53 -17.96 6.98
N LEU A 346 -0.90 -17.16 5.96
CA LEU A 346 -1.08 -15.71 6.08
C LEU A 346 -2.57 -15.36 6.16
N ALA A 347 -2.93 -14.60 7.22
CA ALA A 347 -4.26 -14.02 7.38
C ALA A 347 -4.12 -12.62 8.02
N PRO A 348 -4.79 -11.59 7.52
CA PRO A 348 -4.77 -10.29 8.15
C PRO A 348 -5.56 -10.31 9.47
N PRO A 349 -5.25 -9.39 10.39
CA PRO A 349 -6.06 -9.23 11.59
C PRO A 349 -7.48 -8.80 11.21
N PRO A 350 -8.51 -9.14 12.01
CA PRO A 350 -9.88 -8.71 11.77
C PRO A 350 -10.00 -7.19 11.68
N PHE A 351 -10.77 -6.68 10.72
CA PHE A 351 -10.88 -5.23 10.45
C PHE A 351 -11.27 -4.42 11.69
N ALA A 352 -12.22 -4.88 12.47
CA ALA A 352 -12.71 -4.19 13.65
C ALA A 352 -11.65 -3.99 14.74
N THR A 353 -10.60 -4.81 14.76
CA THR A 353 -9.56 -4.74 15.81
C THR A 353 -8.57 -3.60 15.57
N TYR A 354 -8.26 -3.27 14.32
CA TYR A 354 -7.24 -2.26 14.00
C TYR A 354 -7.81 -0.94 13.47
N PHE A 355 -9.01 -0.95 12.91
CA PHE A 355 -9.58 0.24 12.27
C PHE A 355 -9.78 1.42 13.24
N PRO A 356 -10.17 1.24 14.51
CA PRO A 356 -10.21 2.33 15.49
C PRO A 356 -8.85 3.01 15.71
N HIS A 357 -7.73 2.26 15.67
CA HIS A 357 -6.39 2.82 15.77
C HIS A 357 -6.06 3.68 14.53
N VAL A 358 -6.41 3.18 13.35
CA VAL A 358 -6.26 3.88 12.07
C VAL A 358 -7.03 5.21 12.06
N LEU A 359 -8.29 5.20 12.54
CA LEU A 359 -9.12 6.40 12.64
C LEU A 359 -8.53 7.40 13.64
N ARG A 360 -8.09 6.94 14.82
CA ARG A 360 -7.49 7.78 15.86
C ARG A 360 -6.25 8.50 15.34
N HIS A 361 -5.34 7.78 14.70
CA HIS A 361 -4.14 8.39 14.13
C HIS A 361 -4.49 9.37 13.01
N ALA A 362 -5.37 9.00 12.10
CA ALA A 362 -5.78 9.85 11.00
C ALA A 362 -6.44 11.14 11.49
N ASP A 363 -7.28 11.06 12.50
CA ASP A 363 -7.95 12.19 13.11
C ASP A 363 -6.97 13.15 13.78
N THR A 364 -6.07 12.63 14.62
CA THR A 364 -5.01 13.42 15.28
C THR A 364 -4.13 14.15 14.27
N ALA A 365 -3.78 13.49 13.16
CA ALA A 365 -3.01 14.06 12.05
C ALA A 365 -3.85 14.94 11.11
N GLY A 366 -5.15 15.17 11.42
CA GLY A 366 -6.07 15.91 10.55
C GLY A 366 -6.15 15.33 9.15
N PHE A 367 -6.08 14.00 9.02
CA PHE A 367 -6.01 13.27 7.74
C PHE A 367 -4.88 13.76 6.83
N GLY A 368 -3.71 14.04 7.41
CA GLY A 368 -2.53 14.52 6.69
C GLY A 368 -2.49 16.03 6.42
N ARG A 369 -3.43 16.81 6.97
CA ARG A 369 -3.44 18.29 6.91
C ARG A 369 -2.61 18.93 8.01
N ARG A 370 -2.37 18.20 9.11
CA ARG A 370 -1.49 18.62 10.22
C ARG A 370 -0.26 17.74 10.21
N THR A 371 0.92 18.31 10.36
CA THR A 371 2.12 17.54 10.66
C THR A 371 1.91 16.99 12.08
N PRO A 372 1.97 15.68 12.33
CA PRO A 372 1.88 15.16 13.69
C PRO A 372 3.02 15.80 14.49
N SER A 373 2.70 16.52 15.58
CA SER A 373 3.70 16.85 16.58
C SER A 373 4.29 15.53 17.05
N ARG A 374 5.62 15.43 17.09
CA ARG A 374 6.31 14.28 17.67
C ARG A 374 5.67 14.00 19.01
N THR A 375 5.02 12.83 19.15
CA THR A 375 4.55 12.35 20.45
C THR A 375 5.78 12.31 21.35
N PRO A 376 5.77 12.95 22.54
CA PRO A 376 6.88 12.84 23.47
C PRO A 376 7.07 11.34 23.76
N ALA A 377 8.30 10.87 23.63
CA ALA A 377 8.68 9.53 24.08
C ALA A 377 8.14 9.33 25.50
N MET A 378 7.45 8.24 25.75
CA MET A 378 7.04 7.84 27.08
C MET A 378 8.21 8.10 28.03
N ARG A 379 8.04 9.03 28.97
CA ARG A 379 8.97 9.20 30.09
C ARG A 379 9.02 7.84 30.80
N ARG A 380 10.18 7.20 30.80
CA ARG A 380 10.46 6.10 31.72
C ARG A 380 10.28 6.68 33.11
N ALA A 381 9.29 6.20 33.84
CA ALA A 381 9.21 6.42 35.28
C ALA A 381 10.42 5.70 35.89
N SER A 382 11.41 6.45 36.31
CA SER A 382 12.46 5.99 37.21
C SER A 382 11.81 5.74 38.57
N VAL A 383 11.62 4.48 38.88
CA VAL A 383 11.33 4.06 40.25
C VAL A 383 12.68 4.05 40.98
N GLU A 384 12.99 5.15 41.62
CA GLU A 384 14.00 5.19 42.68
C GLU A 384 13.36 4.60 43.97
N GLY A 385 13.60 3.30 44.19
CA GLY A 385 13.35 2.65 45.47
C GLY A 385 14.58 2.73 46.35
N THR A 386 14.63 3.74 47.20
CA THR A 386 15.63 3.84 48.28
C THR A 386 15.34 2.76 49.32
N LEU A 387 16.18 1.75 49.40
CA LEU A 387 16.22 0.82 50.52
C LEU A 387 17.08 1.44 51.64
N VAL A 388 16.42 1.91 52.69
CA VAL A 388 17.06 2.25 53.96
C VAL A 388 17.18 0.96 54.75
N VAL A 389 18.41 0.50 55.00
CA VAL A 389 18.70 -0.51 55.99
C VAL A 389 19.15 0.23 57.25
N SER A 390 18.38 0.12 58.32
CA SER A 390 18.81 0.51 59.68
C SER A 390 19.11 -0.73 60.46
N THR A 391 20.35 -0.78 60.98
CA THR A 391 20.96 -1.49 62.13
C THR A 391 20.43 -2.89 62.45
#